data_978581f9235ab328dc611d172d73c2f2
#
_entry.id   978581f9235ab328dc611d172d73c2f2
#
_cell.length_a   1.000
_cell.length_b   1.000
_cell.length_c   1.000
_cell.angle_alpha   90.00
_cell.angle_beta   90.00
_cell.angle_gamma   90.00
#
_symmetry.space_group_name_H-M   'P 1'
#
loop_
_entity.id
_entity.type
_entity.pdbx_description
1 polymer ?
#
loop_
_entity_poly.entity_id
_entity_poly.type
_entity_poly.pdbx_seq_one_letter_code
_entity_poly.pdbx_strand_id
1 'polypeptide(L)'
;MWALRGTAIGTPSAFDLISALAVRPERADPFDFAFDIDSTGAATLYPSGLLGGSQTAGLHVARTAFDDILRAPLEDYVTDSVTAIDVGTVFVARSRAAPDGCSALTGALPRYGKFEVLSIDAVARTVTFQMLVNLNCGYRQLEPGVPVN
;
A
#
# COMPACT_ATOMS: atom_id res chain seq x y z
N MET A 1 -5.09 8.49 -5.98
CA MET A 1 -3.64 8.67 -5.80
C MET A 1 -3.03 8.98 -7.15
N TRP A 2 -2.06 9.87 -7.25
CA TRP A 2 -1.40 10.30 -8.49
C TRP A 2 -0.16 9.44 -8.78
N ALA A 3 0.28 9.42 -10.03
CA ALA A 3 1.55 8.79 -10.42
C ALA A 3 2.75 9.60 -9.89
N LEU A 4 3.87 8.92 -9.60
CA LEU A 4 5.12 9.54 -9.16
C LEU A 4 5.70 10.50 -10.21
N ARG A 5 5.58 10.15 -11.50
CA ARG A 5 6.12 10.91 -12.61
C ARG A 5 5.02 11.54 -13.46
N GLY A 6 5.32 12.70 -14.07
CA GLY A 6 4.40 13.38 -14.98
C GLY A 6 3.18 14.01 -14.31
N THR A 7 3.22 14.22 -12.99
CA THR A 7 2.21 14.93 -12.22
C THR A 7 2.82 16.14 -11.51
N ALA A 8 1.99 17.04 -11.01
CA ALA A 8 2.46 18.22 -10.30
C ALA A 8 3.20 17.84 -9.01
N ILE A 9 4.29 18.56 -8.70
CA ILE A 9 5.01 18.43 -7.44
C ILE A 9 4.03 18.69 -6.29
N GLY A 10 4.03 17.82 -5.31
CA GLY A 10 3.17 17.92 -4.14
C GLY A 10 1.85 17.16 -4.25
N THR A 11 1.59 16.43 -5.34
CA THR A 11 0.45 15.51 -5.39
C THR A 11 0.73 14.23 -4.60
N PRO A 12 -0.27 13.69 -3.85
CA PRO A 12 -0.08 12.45 -3.11
C PRO A 12 0.08 11.25 -4.05
N SER A 13 1.30 10.72 -4.15
CA SER A 13 1.66 9.63 -5.06
C SER A 13 2.12 8.35 -4.33
N ALA A 14 2.12 8.36 -3.01
CA ALA A 14 2.43 7.24 -2.17
C ALA A 14 1.35 7.02 -1.10
N PHE A 15 1.38 5.87 -0.44
CA PHE A 15 0.44 5.50 0.60
C PHE A 15 1.16 5.06 1.87
N ASP A 16 0.74 5.62 2.98
CA ASP A 16 1.20 5.26 4.32
C ASP A 16 0.10 4.44 5.02
N LEU A 17 0.35 3.15 5.22
CA LEU A 17 -0.60 2.26 5.92
C LEU A 17 -0.70 2.61 7.42
N ILE A 18 0.33 3.23 7.99
CA ILE A 18 0.33 3.54 9.42
C ILE A 18 -0.68 4.66 9.73
N SER A 19 -0.77 5.65 8.87
CA SER A 19 -1.80 6.70 8.97
C SER A 19 -3.06 6.43 8.14
N ALA A 20 -3.03 5.40 7.28
CA ALA A 20 -4.06 5.11 6.27
C ALA A 20 -4.34 6.29 5.32
N LEU A 21 -3.30 7.00 4.92
CA LEU A 21 -3.41 8.21 4.09
C LEU A 21 -2.51 8.14 2.85
N ALA A 22 -2.96 8.80 1.78
CA ALA A 22 -2.10 9.12 0.66
C ALA A 22 -1.16 10.27 1.05
N VAL A 23 0.15 10.10 0.79
CA VAL A 23 1.21 11.01 1.21
C VAL A 23 2.10 11.43 0.04
N ARG A 24 2.97 12.39 0.29
CA ARG A 24 3.91 12.94 -0.71
C ARG A 24 5.33 12.47 -0.42
N PRO A 25 5.90 11.58 -1.26
CA PRO A 25 7.24 11.05 -1.04
C PRO A 25 8.32 12.14 -1.01
N GLU A 26 8.17 13.21 -1.79
CA GLU A 26 9.12 14.31 -1.88
C GLU A 26 9.23 15.17 -0.60
N ARG A 27 8.31 15.01 0.34
CA ARG A 27 8.38 15.64 1.67
C ARG A 27 9.15 14.81 2.69
N ALA A 28 9.73 13.70 2.26
CA ALA A 28 10.29 12.68 3.13
C ALA A 28 9.27 12.10 4.13
N ASP A 29 7.97 12.23 3.82
CA ASP A 29 6.92 11.55 4.58
C ASP A 29 7.12 10.04 4.44
N PRO A 30 7.11 9.29 5.53
CA PRO A 30 7.26 7.85 5.44
C PRO A 30 6.05 7.24 4.73
N PHE A 31 6.31 6.26 3.85
CA PHE A 31 5.27 5.57 3.10
C PHE A 31 5.61 4.08 2.93
N ASP A 32 4.64 3.28 2.51
CA ASP A 32 4.80 1.84 2.35
C ASP A 32 4.81 1.42 0.89
N PHE A 33 4.03 2.08 0.03
CA PHE A 33 4.10 1.90 -1.42
C PHE A 33 3.75 3.19 -2.17
N ALA A 34 4.19 3.28 -3.41
CA ALA A 34 3.89 4.38 -4.32
C ALA A 34 3.31 3.86 -5.64
N PHE A 35 2.63 4.73 -6.38
CA PHE A 35 2.03 4.42 -7.67
C PHE A 35 2.71 5.20 -8.78
N ASP A 36 2.90 4.55 -9.93
CA ASP A 36 3.35 5.22 -11.15
C ASP A 36 2.70 4.61 -12.41
N ILE A 37 2.74 5.39 -13.47
CA ILE A 37 2.45 4.93 -14.84
C ILE A 37 3.73 5.13 -15.62
N ASP A 38 4.27 4.07 -16.21
CA ASP A 38 5.51 4.13 -16.97
C ASP A 38 5.33 4.79 -18.33
N SER A 39 6.41 4.88 -19.11
CA SER A 39 6.41 5.48 -20.44
C SER A 39 5.61 4.68 -21.47
N THR A 40 5.30 3.42 -21.20
CA THR A 40 4.47 2.56 -22.06
C THR A 40 2.98 2.65 -21.70
N GLY A 41 2.64 3.35 -20.61
CA GLY A 41 1.28 3.46 -20.07
C GLY A 41 0.93 2.34 -19.09
N ALA A 42 1.87 1.48 -18.71
CA ALA A 42 1.63 0.44 -17.72
C ALA A 42 1.61 1.02 -16.31
N ALA A 43 0.54 0.68 -15.57
CA ALA A 43 0.39 1.06 -14.17
C ALA A 43 1.11 0.11 -13.24
N THR A 44 1.86 0.65 -12.29
CA THR A 44 2.73 -0.12 -11.39
C THR A 44 2.69 0.43 -9.97
N LEU A 45 2.87 -0.47 -9.00
CA LEU A 45 3.12 -0.14 -7.60
C LEU A 45 4.58 -0.43 -7.25
N TYR A 46 5.16 0.45 -6.46
CA TYR A 46 6.53 0.39 -5.96
C TYR A 46 6.50 0.20 -4.45
N PRO A 47 6.95 -0.94 -3.90
CA PRO A 47 7.24 -1.01 -2.47
C PRO A 47 8.26 0.06 -2.07
N SER A 48 8.12 0.62 -0.86
CA SER A 48 8.96 1.75 -0.42
C SER A 48 10.46 1.45 -0.45
N GLY A 49 10.86 0.18 -0.28
CA GLY A 49 12.25 -0.24 -0.36
C GLY A 49 12.93 0.07 -1.68
N LEU A 50 12.20 0.07 -2.80
CA LEU A 50 12.73 0.45 -4.12
C LEU A 50 13.00 1.95 -4.26
N LEU A 51 12.42 2.76 -3.39
CA LEU A 51 12.52 4.22 -3.40
C LEU A 51 13.32 4.76 -2.21
N GLY A 52 14.17 3.91 -1.61
CA GLY A 52 15.01 4.28 -0.47
C GLY A 52 14.31 4.24 0.89
N GLY A 53 13.08 3.71 0.94
CA GLY A 53 12.32 3.53 2.18
C GLY A 53 12.58 2.17 2.85
N SER A 54 11.59 1.70 3.61
CA SER A 54 11.69 0.46 4.37
C SER A 54 11.67 -0.78 3.50
N GLN A 55 12.61 -1.70 3.72
CA GLN A 55 12.70 -3.00 3.06
C GLN A 55 11.66 -4.02 3.57
N THR A 56 10.92 -3.69 4.63
CA THR A 56 9.90 -4.58 5.21
C THR A 56 8.48 -4.32 4.68
N ALA A 57 8.23 -3.15 4.10
CA ALA A 57 6.99 -2.86 3.41
C ALA A 57 6.89 -3.69 2.12
N GLY A 58 5.73 -4.27 1.86
CA GLY A 58 5.58 -5.15 0.71
C GLY A 58 4.15 -5.32 0.25
N LEU A 59 4.00 -5.86 -0.96
CA LEU A 59 2.73 -6.05 -1.65
C LEU A 59 2.54 -7.53 -1.99
N HIS A 60 1.32 -8.02 -1.80
CA HIS A 60 0.90 -9.37 -2.17
C HIS A 60 -0.33 -9.27 -3.08
N VAL A 61 -0.17 -9.64 -4.36
CA VAL A 61 -1.31 -9.67 -5.30
C VAL A 61 -2.18 -10.88 -4.97
N ALA A 62 -3.43 -10.63 -4.64
CA ALA A 62 -4.39 -11.67 -4.31
C ALA A 62 -5.07 -12.23 -5.57
N ARG A 63 -5.44 -13.51 -5.50
CA ARG A 63 -6.25 -14.18 -6.54
C ARG A 63 -7.73 -14.27 -6.15
N THR A 64 -8.08 -13.80 -4.98
CA THR A 64 -9.44 -13.79 -4.43
C THR A 64 -10.03 -12.40 -4.54
N ALA A 65 -11.35 -12.30 -4.54
CA ALA A 65 -12.06 -11.03 -4.55
C ALA A 65 -11.78 -10.23 -3.27
N PHE A 66 -11.91 -8.91 -3.36
CA PHE A 66 -11.66 -8.00 -2.23
C PHE A 66 -12.42 -8.38 -0.97
N ASP A 67 -13.71 -8.70 -1.10
CA ASP A 67 -14.56 -9.04 0.05
C ASP A 67 -14.23 -10.39 0.68
N ASP A 68 -13.64 -11.31 -0.09
CA ASP A 68 -13.26 -12.65 0.37
C ASP A 68 -11.92 -12.66 1.14
N ILE A 69 -11.17 -11.56 1.12
CA ILE A 69 -9.94 -11.44 1.90
C ILE A 69 -10.30 -11.04 3.32
N LEU A 70 -10.44 -12.02 4.20
CA LEU A 70 -10.75 -11.80 5.62
C LEU A 70 -9.49 -11.67 6.48
N ARG A 71 -8.34 -12.09 5.95
CA ARG A 71 -7.08 -12.07 6.68
C ARG A 71 -5.88 -11.87 5.74
N ALA A 72 -4.94 -11.00 6.13
CA ALA A 72 -3.70 -10.79 5.42
C ALA A 72 -2.83 -12.06 5.43
N PRO A 73 -2.13 -12.42 4.32
CA PRO A 73 -1.18 -13.52 4.30
C PRO A 73 -0.02 -13.26 5.28
N LEU A 74 0.66 -14.34 5.70
CA LEU A 74 1.87 -14.23 6.55
C LEU A 74 3.09 -13.84 5.75
N GLU A 75 3.20 -14.37 4.54
CA GLU A 75 4.40 -14.38 3.70
C GLU A 75 4.06 -13.94 2.27
N ASP A 76 5.00 -14.09 1.36
CA ASP A 76 4.87 -13.81 -0.07
C ASP A 76 4.59 -12.34 -0.42
N TYR A 77 5.14 -11.42 0.39
CA TYR A 77 5.12 -10.00 0.08
C TYR A 77 6.33 -9.62 -0.78
N VAL A 78 6.06 -9.04 -1.93
CA VAL A 78 7.08 -8.47 -2.82
C VAL A 78 7.56 -7.15 -2.21
N THR A 79 8.85 -7.06 -1.92
CA THR A 79 9.48 -5.89 -1.26
C THR A 79 10.56 -5.22 -2.13
N ASP A 80 11.04 -5.90 -3.17
CA ASP A 80 12.23 -5.57 -3.94
C ASP A 80 12.01 -5.46 -5.46
N SER A 81 10.76 -5.52 -5.91
CA SER A 81 10.39 -5.36 -7.30
C SER A 81 9.05 -4.64 -7.47
N VAL A 82 8.82 -4.09 -8.67
CA VAL A 82 7.56 -3.43 -9.00
C VAL A 82 6.45 -4.46 -9.19
N THR A 83 5.23 -4.06 -8.87
CA THR A 83 4.03 -4.88 -9.07
C THR A 83 3.16 -4.21 -10.13
N ALA A 84 2.96 -4.87 -11.27
CA ALA A 84 2.02 -4.41 -12.29
C ALA A 84 0.58 -4.53 -11.81
N ILE A 85 -0.24 -3.53 -12.12
CA ILE A 85 -1.66 -3.51 -11.76
C ILE A 85 -2.52 -3.11 -12.95
N ASP A 86 -3.74 -3.65 -12.96
CA ASP A 86 -4.84 -3.28 -13.86
C ASP A 86 -6.10 -2.99 -13.05
N VAL A 87 -7.13 -2.45 -13.69
CA VAL A 87 -8.45 -2.34 -13.08
C VAL A 87 -8.94 -3.73 -12.66
N GLY A 88 -9.39 -3.86 -11.40
CA GLY A 88 -9.80 -5.13 -10.80
C GLY A 88 -8.66 -5.88 -10.10
N THR A 89 -7.41 -5.42 -10.17
CA THR A 89 -6.32 -6.01 -9.38
C THR A 89 -6.61 -5.83 -7.89
N VAL A 90 -6.59 -6.95 -7.16
CA VAL A 90 -6.73 -6.98 -5.70
C VAL A 90 -5.37 -7.31 -5.09
N PHE A 91 -4.97 -6.57 -4.08
CA PHE A 91 -3.71 -6.82 -3.37
C PHE A 91 -3.82 -6.51 -1.88
N VAL A 92 -2.95 -7.16 -1.11
CA VAL A 92 -2.74 -6.87 0.31
C VAL A 92 -1.40 -6.18 0.46
N ALA A 93 -1.39 -5.07 1.19
CA ALA A 93 -0.16 -4.37 1.55
C ALA A 93 0.18 -4.62 3.02
N ARG A 94 1.47 -4.83 3.27
CA ARG A 94 2.07 -4.88 4.60
C ARG A 94 2.92 -3.63 4.79
N SER A 95 2.72 -2.91 5.90
CA SER A 95 3.51 -1.73 6.20
C SER A 95 4.95 -2.05 6.60
N ARG A 96 5.78 -1.02 6.63
CA ARG A 96 6.97 -0.99 7.46
C ARG A 96 6.58 -1.25 8.93
N ALA A 97 7.58 -1.57 9.76
CA ALA A 97 7.37 -1.66 11.20
C ALA A 97 6.82 -0.33 11.73
N ALA A 98 5.68 -0.37 12.43
CA ALA A 98 5.07 0.84 12.98
C ALA A 98 5.88 1.32 14.20
N PRO A 99 6.37 2.57 14.20
CA PRO A 99 7.27 3.06 15.27
C PRO A 99 6.56 3.29 16.59
N ASP A 100 5.24 3.61 16.57
CA ASP A 100 4.51 4.08 17.72
C ASP A 100 3.39 3.11 18.15
N GLY A 101 3.43 2.66 19.41
CA GLY A 101 2.35 1.93 20.05
C GLY A 101 2.25 0.43 19.77
N CYS A 102 3.08 -0.11 18.89
CA CYS A 102 3.19 -1.55 18.69
C CYS A 102 4.17 -2.13 19.71
N SER A 103 3.64 -2.63 20.80
CA SER A 103 4.29 -3.30 21.94
C SER A 103 5.82 -3.40 21.94
N ALA A 104 6.45 -2.75 22.93
CA ALA A 104 7.88 -2.83 23.21
C ALA A 104 8.38 -4.27 23.53
N LEU A 105 7.46 -5.21 23.82
CA LEU A 105 7.81 -6.59 24.18
C LEU A 105 7.97 -7.52 22.95
N THR A 106 7.35 -7.18 21.83
CA THR A 106 7.33 -8.03 20.62
C THR A 106 8.08 -7.42 19.44
N GLY A 107 8.69 -6.24 19.60
CA GLY A 107 9.24 -5.47 18.50
C GLY A 107 8.18 -4.67 17.76
N ALA A 108 8.62 -3.86 16.82
CA ALA A 108 7.73 -3.06 16.00
C ALA A 108 7.00 -3.97 14.98
N LEU A 109 5.67 -4.01 15.06
CA LEU A 109 4.82 -4.85 14.23
C LEU A 109 4.25 -4.07 13.04
N PRO A 110 4.04 -4.71 11.87
CA PRO A 110 3.43 -4.06 10.71
C PRO A 110 1.93 -3.89 10.89
N ARG A 111 1.35 -3.01 10.08
CA ARG A 111 -0.08 -2.93 9.78
C ARG A 111 -0.37 -3.53 8.41
N TYR A 112 -1.61 -3.93 8.20
CA TYR A 112 -2.05 -4.57 6.96
C TYR A 112 -3.27 -3.86 6.38
N GLY A 113 -3.36 -3.82 5.06
CA GLY A 113 -4.52 -3.32 4.35
C GLY A 113 -4.77 -4.12 3.08
N LYS A 114 -6.04 -4.27 2.71
CA LYS A 114 -6.45 -4.79 1.40
C LYS A 114 -6.93 -3.67 0.50
N PHE A 115 -6.66 -3.80 -0.79
CA PHE A 115 -6.94 -2.80 -1.81
C PHE A 115 -7.47 -3.48 -3.06
N GLU A 116 -8.34 -2.80 -3.78
CA GLU A 116 -8.75 -3.17 -5.14
C GLU A 116 -8.67 -1.94 -6.04
N VAL A 117 -8.11 -2.10 -7.21
CA VAL A 117 -8.01 -1.05 -8.23
C VAL A 117 -9.37 -0.88 -8.89
N LEU A 118 -10.02 0.24 -8.64
CA LEU A 118 -11.34 0.56 -9.23
C LEU A 118 -11.20 1.24 -10.60
N SER A 119 -10.22 2.14 -10.75
CA SER A 119 -9.97 2.82 -12.02
C SER A 119 -8.53 3.29 -12.13
N ILE A 120 -8.04 3.37 -13.36
CA ILE A 120 -6.76 3.97 -13.75
C ILE A 120 -7.04 4.98 -14.85
N ASP A 121 -6.70 6.25 -14.61
CA ASP A 121 -6.78 7.31 -15.63
C ASP A 121 -5.36 7.61 -16.12
N ALA A 122 -5.05 7.18 -17.34
CA ALA A 122 -3.73 7.37 -17.94
C ALA A 122 -3.46 8.83 -18.33
N VAL A 123 -4.52 9.61 -18.60
CA VAL A 123 -4.39 11.04 -18.96
C VAL A 123 -4.16 11.89 -17.73
N ALA A 124 -5.00 11.74 -16.70
CA ALA A 124 -4.83 12.41 -15.42
C ALA A 124 -3.69 11.79 -14.58
N ARG A 125 -3.19 10.62 -14.98
CA ARG A 125 -2.15 9.84 -14.32
C ARG A 125 -2.52 9.54 -12.87
N THR A 126 -3.73 9.00 -12.66
CA THR A 126 -4.27 8.68 -11.34
C THR A 126 -4.77 7.25 -11.25
N VAL A 127 -4.79 6.73 -10.03
CA VAL A 127 -5.43 5.47 -9.65
C VAL A 127 -6.42 5.70 -8.52
N THR A 128 -7.56 5.02 -8.59
CA THR A 128 -8.56 4.99 -7.52
C THR A 128 -8.65 3.58 -6.95
N PHE A 129 -8.58 3.47 -5.63
CA PHE A 129 -8.73 2.22 -4.89
C PHE A 129 -9.99 2.23 -4.03
N GLN A 130 -10.63 1.08 -3.86
CA GLN A 130 -11.29 0.79 -2.59
C GLN A 130 -10.29 0.13 -1.65
N MET A 131 -10.44 0.37 -0.35
CA MET A 131 -9.49 -0.17 0.63
C MET A 131 -10.12 -0.42 1.99
N LEU A 132 -9.51 -1.33 2.74
CA LEU A 132 -9.72 -1.52 4.17
C LEU A 132 -8.36 -1.70 4.83
N VAL A 133 -8.01 -0.82 5.76
CA VAL A 133 -6.75 -0.88 6.52
C VAL A 133 -7.06 -1.21 7.97
N ASN A 134 -6.38 -2.24 8.51
CA ASN A 134 -6.43 -2.55 9.94
C ASN A 134 -5.34 -1.74 10.66
N LEU A 135 -5.76 -0.79 11.48
CA LEU A 135 -4.85 0.10 12.24
C LEU A 135 -4.25 -0.56 13.49
N ASN A 136 -4.69 -1.77 13.85
CA ASN A 136 -4.13 -2.51 14.97
C ASN A 136 -2.79 -3.16 14.58
N CYS A 137 -1.76 -2.91 15.36
CA CYS A 137 -0.42 -3.42 15.09
C CYS A 137 -0.33 -4.94 15.13
N GLY A 138 0.19 -5.55 14.06
CA GLY A 138 0.38 -6.99 13.96
C GLY A 138 -0.89 -7.79 13.71
N TYR A 139 -2.06 -7.16 13.76
CA TYR A 139 -3.33 -7.83 13.50
C TYR A 139 -3.56 -7.96 12.00
N ARG A 140 -3.83 -9.18 11.56
CA ARG A 140 -4.00 -9.53 10.16
C ARG A 140 -5.45 -9.58 9.68
N GLN A 141 -6.43 -9.35 10.57
CA GLN A 141 -7.84 -9.34 10.22
C GLN A 141 -8.14 -8.17 9.27
N LEU A 142 -8.81 -8.49 8.16
CA LEU A 142 -9.23 -7.54 7.12
C LEU A 142 -10.74 -7.64 6.86
N GLU A 143 -11.49 -7.99 7.90
CA GLU A 143 -12.95 -7.98 7.90
C GLU A 143 -13.48 -6.58 8.19
N PRO A 144 -14.61 -6.18 7.60
CA PRO A 144 -15.27 -4.94 7.98
C PRO A 144 -15.67 -4.94 9.47
N GLY A 145 -15.51 -3.80 10.14
CA GLY A 145 -15.95 -3.62 11.52
C GLY A 145 -14.98 -4.13 12.60
N VAL A 146 -13.73 -4.47 12.25
CA VAL A 146 -12.70 -4.76 13.26
C VAL A 146 -12.47 -3.50 14.12
N PRO A 147 -12.65 -3.56 15.46
CA PRO A 147 -12.41 -2.40 16.31
C PRO A 147 -10.94 -1.98 16.28
N VAL A 148 -10.67 -0.68 16.33
CA VAL A 148 -9.33 -0.15 16.57
C VAL A 148 -9.10 -0.13 18.08
N ASN A 149 -8.07 -0.84 18.55
CA ASN A 149 -7.67 -0.90 19.96
C ASN A 149 -6.50 0.06 20.24
#